data_5179522abea214d43ea0199bc91974ba
#
_entry.id   5179522abea214d43ea0199bc91974ba
#
_cell.length_a   1.000
_cell.length_b   1.000
_cell.length_c   1.000
_cell.angle_alpha   90.00
_cell.angle_beta   90.00
_cell.angle_gamma   90.00
#
_symmetry.space_group_name_H-M   'P 1'
#
loop_
_entity.id
_entity.type
_entity.pdbx_description
1 polymer ?
#
loop_
_entity_poly.entity_id
_entity_poly.type
_entity_poly.pdbx_seq_one_letter_code
_entity_poly.pdbx_strand_id
1 'polypeptide(L)'
;MLLGSGELGKEFVIACKRKGQYVIACDAYNNAPAMQVADEREVFSMLDGDALMAAVKKHNPDIIVPEIEAIRTEKLYECEEMGIQVVPSARAVNFTMNRKAIRELAHTDLGLKTANYKYAKTFEEFKAAADEIGYPFIVKPLMSSSGHGQSKVDGPEELDAAWKCAAEGARGDIKEVIVEQFIKFDYEITLLTVTQQNGPTLFCGPIGHVQKGGDYRESFQPMPMNPEHLAEAQRMADAVTKALTGAGIWGVEFFISNTDGVYFSELSPRPHDTGMVTLSGCQNLSEFELHCRAVLGLPIPSIQQLKIGTSAVILSEVETEKPDYTGVEEVCAAENTYLRIFGKPVAHVGRRMGVVVCYDEPNGDLNALREKCKGLAAKVKVVDGNN
;
A
#
# COMPACT_ATOMS: atom_id res chain seq x y z
N MET A 1 -5.13 -16.20 9.61
CA MET A 1 -6.00 -15.08 10.04
C MET A 1 -5.52 -13.81 9.34
N LEU A 2 -6.42 -13.10 8.68
CA LEU A 2 -6.14 -11.83 8.00
C LEU A 2 -6.60 -10.67 8.89
N LEU A 3 -5.74 -9.70 9.16
CA LEU A 3 -6.05 -8.50 9.95
C LEU A 3 -6.14 -7.28 9.02
N GLY A 4 -7.36 -6.85 8.73
CA GLY A 4 -7.74 -5.95 7.66
C GLY A 4 -8.35 -6.73 6.50
N SER A 5 -9.57 -6.38 6.13
CA SER A 5 -10.36 -7.15 5.17
C SER A 5 -10.82 -6.28 3.99
N GLY A 6 -9.95 -5.36 3.57
CA GLY A 6 -10.19 -4.48 2.43
C GLY A 6 -10.10 -5.18 1.07
N GLU A 7 -10.00 -4.39 0.02
CA GLU A 7 -9.92 -4.85 -1.36
C GLU A 7 -8.66 -5.68 -1.67
N LEU A 8 -7.52 -5.28 -1.13
CA LEU A 8 -6.27 -6.02 -1.27
C LEU A 8 -6.37 -7.35 -0.54
N GLY A 9 -6.91 -7.33 0.68
CA GLY A 9 -7.19 -8.53 1.47
C GLY A 9 -8.11 -9.50 0.74
N LYS A 10 -9.14 -9.03 0.02
CA LYS A 10 -10.04 -9.87 -0.78
C LYS A 10 -9.28 -10.66 -1.86
N GLU A 11 -8.45 -9.99 -2.65
CA GLU A 11 -7.65 -10.66 -3.70
C GLU A 11 -6.63 -11.63 -3.09
N PHE A 12 -6.03 -11.29 -1.95
CA PHE A 12 -5.15 -12.19 -1.21
C PHE A 12 -5.89 -13.44 -0.71
N VAL A 13 -7.07 -13.28 -0.11
CA VAL A 13 -7.90 -14.42 0.33
C VAL A 13 -8.25 -15.32 -0.85
N ILE A 14 -8.63 -14.76 -2.01
CA ILE A 14 -8.89 -15.53 -3.23
C ILE A 14 -7.66 -16.37 -3.62
N ALA A 15 -6.46 -15.79 -3.58
CA ALA A 15 -5.22 -16.52 -3.86
C ALA A 15 -4.98 -17.66 -2.86
N CYS A 16 -5.25 -17.43 -1.56
CA CYS A 16 -5.17 -18.46 -0.51
C CYS A 16 -6.21 -19.57 -0.71
N LYS A 17 -7.45 -19.21 -1.03
CA LYS A 17 -8.54 -20.20 -1.26
C LYS A 17 -8.25 -21.10 -2.46
N ARG A 18 -7.61 -20.60 -3.53
CA ARG A 18 -7.14 -21.40 -4.66
C ARG A 18 -6.10 -22.46 -4.27
N LYS A 19 -5.47 -22.32 -3.09
CA LYS A 19 -4.50 -23.25 -2.51
C LYS A 19 -5.07 -24.05 -1.33
N GLY A 20 -6.39 -24.05 -1.16
CA GLY A 20 -7.08 -24.84 -0.14
C GLY A 20 -6.88 -24.34 1.28
N GLN A 21 -6.43 -23.08 1.47
CA GLN A 21 -6.24 -22.52 2.81
C GLN A 21 -7.57 -22.15 3.47
N TYR A 22 -7.66 -22.35 4.78
CA TYR A 22 -8.77 -21.88 5.61
C TYR A 22 -8.45 -20.45 6.08
N VAL A 23 -9.34 -19.51 5.83
CA VAL A 23 -9.08 -18.09 6.09
C VAL A 23 -10.15 -17.51 7.01
N ILE A 24 -9.69 -16.86 8.10
CA ILE A 24 -10.50 -16.04 9.00
C ILE A 24 -10.17 -14.58 8.68
N ALA A 25 -11.16 -13.83 8.21
CA ALA A 25 -11.00 -12.42 7.85
C ALA A 25 -11.54 -11.51 8.97
N CYS A 26 -10.69 -10.60 9.46
CA CYS A 26 -11.00 -9.68 10.56
C CYS A 26 -11.03 -8.23 10.08
N ASP A 27 -12.02 -7.45 10.52
CA ASP A 27 -12.07 -6.00 10.28
C ASP A 27 -12.91 -5.30 11.36
N ALA A 28 -12.86 -3.97 11.38
CA ALA A 28 -13.65 -3.16 12.31
C ALA A 28 -15.14 -3.06 11.93
N TYR A 29 -15.53 -3.49 10.73
CA TYR A 29 -16.91 -3.47 10.25
C TYR A 29 -17.29 -4.78 9.56
N ASN A 30 -18.57 -5.12 9.62
CA ASN A 30 -19.10 -6.34 9.05
C ASN A 30 -19.16 -6.26 7.50
N ASN A 31 -19.07 -7.44 6.88
CA ASN A 31 -19.17 -7.59 5.43
C ASN A 31 -18.09 -6.83 4.63
N ALA A 32 -16.90 -6.66 5.22
CA ALA A 32 -15.74 -6.13 4.53
C ALA A 32 -15.37 -7.02 3.32
N PRO A 33 -14.74 -6.45 2.27
CA PRO A 33 -14.49 -7.18 1.01
C PRO A 33 -13.89 -8.58 1.16
N ALA A 34 -12.87 -8.77 1.99
CA ALA A 34 -12.24 -10.08 2.19
C ALA A 34 -13.13 -11.07 2.97
N MET A 35 -14.00 -10.56 3.87
CA MET A 35 -14.96 -11.40 4.60
C MET A 35 -15.96 -12.12 3.69
N GLN A 36 -16.23 -11.56 2.50
CA GLN A 36 -17.17 -12.11 1.53
C GLN A 36 -16.64 -13.38 0.85
N VAL A 37 -15.34 -13.63 0.93
CA VAL A 37 -14.65 -14.77 0.27
C VAL A 37 -13.86 -15.64 1.25
N ALA A 38 -13.83 -15.29 2.51
CA ALA A 38 -13.21 -16.06 3.58
C ALA A 38 -14.13 -17.17 4.10
N ASP A 39 -13.57 -18.11 4.88
CA ASP A 39 -14.34 -19.19 5.53
C ASP A 39 -15.06 -18.69 6.77
N GLU A 40 -14.38 -17.86 7.55
CA GLU A 40 -14.93 -17.22 8.77
C GLU A 40 -14.58 -15.73 8.81
N ARG A 41 -15.29 -15.02 9.67
CA ARG A 41 -15.09 -13.58 9.89
C ARG A 41 -15.22 -13.21 11.36
N GLU A 42 -14.45 -12.18 11.74
CA GLU A 42 -14.53 -11.55 13.06
C GLU A 42 -14.62 -10.02 12.89
N VAL A 43 -15.47 -9.39 13.70
CA VAL A 43 -15.67 -7.94 13.68
C VAL A 43 -15.25 -7.35 15.02
N PHE A 44 -14.12 -6.65 15.01
CA PHE A 44 -13.60 -5.95 16.19
C PHE A 44 -12.61 -4.86 15.76
N SER A 45 -12.37 -3.87 16.65
CA SER A 45 -11.31 -2.90 16.41
C SER A 45 -9.94 -3.54 16.62
N MET A 46 -9.10 -3.58 15.60
CA MET A 46 -7.75 -4.12 15.70
C MET A 46 -6.80 -3.23 16.52
N LEU A 47 -7.23 -2.04 16.91
CA LEU A 47 -6.58 -1.20 17.92
C LEU A 47 -6.93 -1.63 19.36
N ASP A 48 -7.92 -2.50 19.53
CA ASP A 48 -8.24 -3.15 20.80
C ASP A 48 -7.40 -4.45 20.92
N GLY A 49 -6.32 -4.39 21.67
CA GLY A 49 -5.41 -5.51 21.86
C GLY A 49 -6.04 -6.72 22.55
N ASP A 50 -7.01 -6.51 23.44
CA ASP A 50 -7.68 -7.59 24.14
C ASP A 50 -8.65 -8.32 23.22
N ALA A 51 -9.40 -7.58 22.38
CA ALA A 51 -10.26 -8.14 21.35
C ALA A 51 -9.46 -8.93 20.31
N LEU A 52 -8.32 -8.37 19.86
CA LEU A 52 -7.41 -9.05 18.94
C LEU A 52 -6.93 -10.38 19.54
N MET A 53 -6.43 -10.38 20.77
CA MET A 53 -5.92 -11.59 21.41
C MET A 53 -7.05 -12.59 21.74
N ALA A 54 -8.26 -12.14 22.01
CA ALA A 54 -9.42 -13.02 22.16
C ALA A 54 -9.74 -13.75 20.84
N ALA A 55 -9.73 -13.04 19.71
CA ALA A 55 -9.93 -13.66 18.39
C ALA A 55 -8.80 -14.64 18.04
N VAL A 56 -7.54 -14.29 18.32
CA VAL A 56 -6.38 -15.19 18.11
C VAL A 56 -6.54 -16.47 18.93
N LYS A 57 -6.88 -16.37 20.20
CA LYS A 57 -7.08 -17.55 21.08
C LYS A 57 -8.27 -18.40 20.66
N LYS A 58 -9.35 -17.77 20.19
CA LYS A 58 -10.56 -18.46 19.71
C LYS A 58 -10.27 -19.33 18.48
N HIS A 59 -9.53 -18.80 17.52
CA HIS A 59 -9.32 -19.45 16.25
C HIS A 59 -8.00 -20.22 16.17
N ASN A 60 -7.04 -19.92 17.05
CA ASN A 60 -5.71 -20.53 17.08
C ASN A 60 -5.07 -20.65 15.67
N PRO A 61 -4.89 -19.53 14.94
CA PRO A 61 -4.40 -19.57 13.58
C PRO A 61 -2.93 -19.97 13.51
N ASP A 62 -2.51 -20.65 12.45
CA ASP A 62 -1.10 -20.94 12.20
C ASP A 62 -0.35 -19.68 11.76
N ILE A 63 -1.04 -18.80 11.02
CA ILE A 63 -0.44 -17.61 10.40
C ILE A 63 -1.35 -16.41 10.60
N ILE A 64 -0.76 -15.28 10.98
CA ILE A 64 -1.41 -13.96 11.04
C ILE A 64 -0.81 -13.08 9.94
N VAL A 65 -1.70 -12.50 9.11
CA VAL A 65 -1.33 -11.64 7.98
C VAL A 65 -1.96 -10.27 8.17
N PRO A 66 -1.22 -9.27 8.63
CA PRO A 66 -1.66 -7.88 8.63
C PRO A 66 -1.81 -7.33 7.23
N GLU A 67 -2.90 -6.60 6.99
CA GLU A 67 -3.20 -5.97 5.70
C GLU A 67 -3.48 -4.47 5.83
N ILE A 68 -3.58 -3.98 7.07
CA ILE A 68 -3.71 -2.56 7.40
C ILE A 68 -2.68 -2.14 8.44
N GLU A 69 -2.44 -0.84 8.57
CA GLU A 69 -1.52 -0.28 9.55
C GLU A 69 -2.16 -0.09 10.94
N ALA A 70 -3.48 0.09 11.02
CA ALA A 70 -4.19 0.40 12.27
C ALA A 70 -4.42 -0.85 13.14
N ILE A 71 -3.34 -1.44 13.63
CA ILE A 71 -3.31 -2.64 14.46
C ILE A 71 -2.56 -2.34 15.77
N ARG A 72 -2.91 -3.02 16.84
CA ARG A 72 -2.15 -3.02 18.09
C ARG A 72 -0.92 -3.91 17.93
N THR A 73 0.13 -3.35 17.30
CA THR A 73 1.28 -4.10 16.79
C THR A 73 2.11 -4.79 17.86
N GLU A 74 2.11 -4.29 19.09
CA GLU A 74 2.77 -4.98 20.23
C GLU A 74 2.18 -6.36 20.50
N LYS A 75 0.90 -6.59 20.17
CA LYS A 75 0.26 -7.91 20.32
C LYS A 75 0.74 -8.92 19.29
N LEU A 76 1.28 -8.46 18.18
CA LEU A 76 1.86 -9.35 17.17
C LEU A 76 3.15 -10.03 17.66
N TYR A 77 3.93 -9.36 18.50
CA TYR A 77 5.09 -10.00 19.17
C TYR A 77 4.64 -11.10 20.12
N GLU A 78 3.54 -10.88 20.89
CA GLU A 78 2.95 -11.92 21.74
C GLU A 78 2.49 -13.12 20.90
N CYS A 79 1.95 -12.90 19.70
CA CYS A 79 1.57 -13.98 18.78
C CYS A 79 2.80 -14.80 18.31
N GLU A 80 3.91 -14.12 17.96
CA GLU A 80 5.16 -14.81 17.61
C GLU A 80 5.71 -15.65 18.79
N GLU A 81 5.65 -15.12 20.02
CA GLU A 81 6.02 -15.86 21.25
C GLU A 81 5.13 -17.09 21.48
N MET A 82 3.87 -17.06 21.05
CA MET A 82 2.97 -18.21 21.05
C MET A 82 3.26 -19.24 19.96
N GLY A 83 4.24 -18.98 19.08
CA GLY A 83 4.59 -19.82 17.95
C GLY A 83 3.75 -19.62 16.69
N ILE A 84 2.96 -18.55 16.63
CA ILE A 84 2.16 -18.18 15.46
C ILE A 84 3.06 -17.37 14.51
N GLN A 85 3.09 -17.72 13.22
CA GLN A 85 3.80 -16.95 12.22
C GLN A 85 3.08 -15.62 11.97
N VAL A 86 3.79 -14.51 12.12
CA VAL A 86 3.31 -13.17 11.71
C VAL A 86 4.02 -12.76 10.42
N VAL A 87 3.28 -12.23 9.46
CA VAL A 87 3.77 -11.92 8.10
C VAL A 87 3.86 -10.42 7.86
N PRO A 88 4.99 -9.92 7.33
CA PRO A 88 6.25 -10.64 7.13
C PRO A 88 6.92 -10.99 8.46
N SER A 89 6.80 -10.13 9.49
CA SER A 89 7.16 -10.31 10.89
C SER A 89 6.47 -9.25 11.76
N ALA A 90 6.32 -9.49 13.07
CA ALA A 90 5.80 -8.49 14.01
C ALA A 90 6.68 -7.22 14.00
N ARG A 91 8.00 -7.38 13.89
CA ARG A 91 8.95 -6.28 13.74
C ARG A 91 8.64 -5.42 12.52
N ALA A 92 8.43 -6.03 11.35
CA ALA A 92 8.15 -5.32 10.12
C ALA A 92 6.88 -4.48 10.23
N VAL A 93 5.81 -5.07 10.74
CA VAL A 93 4.52 -4.37 10.91
C VAL A 93 4.64 -3.22 11.91
N ASN A 94 5.34 -3.42 13.02
CA ASN A 94 5.55 -2.39 14.03
C ASN A 94 6.38 -1.22 13.49
N PHE A 95 7.48 -1.49 12.78
CA PHE A 95 8.34 -0.45 12.22
C PHE A 95 7.65 0.39 11.15
N THR A 96 6.85 -0.23 10.30
CA THR A 96 6.17 0.48 9.21
C THR A 96 4.98 1.31 9.68
N MET A 97 4.38 0.98 10.82
CA MET A 97 3.42 1.85 11.49
C MET A 97 4.06 3.10 12.12
N ASN A 98 5.32 3.03 12.46
CA ASN A 98 6.06 4.12 13.06
C ASN A 98 6.98 4.78 12.02
N ARG A 99 6.51 5.88 11.41
CA ARG A 99 7.25 6.62 10.37
C ARG A 99 8.66 7.01 10.82
N LYS A 100 8.85 7.27 12.11
CA LYS A 100 10.18 7.54 12.68
C LYS A 100 11.06 6.29 12.62
N ALA A 101 10.55 5.15 13.08
CA ALA A 101 11.33 3.92 13.13
C ALA A 101 11.82 3.49 11.73
N ILE A 102 10.93 3.51 10.73
CA ILE A 102 11.32 3.14 9.37
C ILE A 102 12.28 4.16 8.74
N ARG A 103 12.12 5.46 9.03
CA ARG A 103 13.02 6.50 8.54
C ARG A 103 14.42 6.38 9.14
N GLU A 104 14.51 6.16 10.46
CA GLU A 104 15.80 5.95 11.14
C GLU A 104 16.48 4.67 10.63
N LEU A 105 15.75 3.57 10.48
CA LEU A 105 16.29 2.34 9.91
C LEU A 105 16.87 2.59 8.51
N ALA A 106 16.12 3.23 7.63
CA ALA A 106 16.56 3.46 6.26
C ALA A 106 17.76 4.42 6.18
N HIS A 107 17.65 5.58 6.84
CA HIS A 107 18.65 6.64 6.72
C HIS A 107 19.88 6.39 7.60
N THR A 108 19.65 6.13 8.90
CA THR A 108 20.74 6.09 9.91
C THR A 108 21.40 4.72 9.95
N ASP A 109 20.61 3.64 10.05
CA ASP A 109 21.17 2.30 10.25
C ASP A 109 21.69 1.69 8.94
N LEU A 110 20.98 1.91 7.83
CA LEU A 110 21.31 1.32 6.52
C LEU A 110 22.02 2.29 5.57
N GLY A 111 22.10 3.58 5.90
CA GLY A 111 22.75 4.60 5.07
C GLY A 111 22.09 4.78 3.70
N LEU A 112 20.78 4.53 3.58
CA LEU A 112 20.06 4.72 2.33
C LEU A 112 19.79 6.20 2.08
N LYS A 113 19.82 6.60 0.83
CA LYS A 113 19.47 7.97 0.42
C LYS A 113 17.98 8.21 0.64
N THR A 114 17.65 9.13 1.53
CA THR A 114 16.28 9.60 1.82
C THR A 114 16.22 11.11 1.71
N ALA A 115 15.03 11.71 1.77
CA ALA A 115 14.92 13.14 2.05
C ALA A 115 15.62 13.48 3.38
N ASN A 116 16.27 14.63 3.50
CA ASN A 116 16.71 15.15 4.79
C ASN A 116 15.48 15.42 5.66
N TYR A 117 15.59 15.20 6.95
CA TYR A 117 14.44 15.32 7.85
C TYR A 117 14.80 15.79 9.24
N LYS A 118 13.79 16.33 9.94
CA LYS A 118 13.84 16.69 11.36
C LYS A 118 12.50 16.34 12.01
N TYR A 119 12.55 16.08 13.33
CA TYR A 119 11.34 15.86 14.11
C TYR A 119 11.03 17.08 14.95
N ALA A 120 9.73 17.31 15.22
CA ALA A 120 9.28 18.40 16.07
C ALA A 120 8.07 17.97 16.90
N LYS A 121 8.07 18.30 18.20
CA LYS A 121 7.00 18.07 19.16
C LYS A 121 6.27 19.34 19.55
N THR A 122 6.91 20.49 19.34
CA THR A 122 6.37 21.81 19.61
C THR A 122 6.44 22.68 18.37
N PHE A 123 5.65 23.74 18.35
CA PHE A 123 5.68 24.68 17.24
C PHE A 123 7.03 25.41 17.10
N GLU A 124 7.71 25.65 18.22
CA GLU A 124 9.05 26.26 18.24
C GLU A 124 10.08 25.31 17.60
N GLU A 125 10.04 24.01 17.95
CA GLU A 125 10.88 22.99 17.32
C GLU A 125 10.55 22.86 15.82
N PHE A 126 9.27 22.96 15.45
CA PHE A 126 8.84 22.91 14.05
C PHE A 126 9.41 24.09 13.23
N LYS A 127 9.39 25.31 13.78
CA LYS A 127 10.01 26.47 13.12
C LYS A 127 11.52 26.29 12.97
N ALA A 128 12.19 25.81 14.01
CA ALA A 128 13.63 25.54 13.95
C ALA A 128 13.97 24.47 12.90
N ALA A 129 13.15 23.40 12.82
CA ALA A 129 13.29 22.36 11.80
C ALA A 129 13.06 22.92 10.39
N ALA A 130 12.08 23.79 10.20
CA ALA A 130 11.82 24.45 8.92
C ALA A 130 12.98 25.32 8.46
N ASP A 131 13.58 26.10 9.38
CA ASP A 131 14.74 26.93 9.09
C ASP A 131 15.98 26.09 8.71
N GLU A 132 16.16 24.92 9.34
CA GLU A 132 17.28 24.02 9.05
C GLU A 132 17.11 23.24 7.74
N ILE A 133 15.91 22.73 7.47
CA ILE A 133 15.58 21.97 6.23
C ILE A 133 15.51 22.90 5.03
N GLY A 134 14.99 24.13 5.21
CA GLY A 134 14.75 25.09 4.15
C GLY A 134 13.46 24.82 3.37
N TYR A 135 13.05 25.83 2.61
CA TYR A 135 11.81 25.79 1.82
C TYR A 135 12.08 25.41 0.35
N PRO A 136 11.16 24.70 -0.32
CA PRO A 136 9.98 24.08 0.24
C PRO A 136 10.29 22.79 1.02
N PHE A 137 9.39 22.42 1.94
CA PHE A 137 9.45 21.14 2.66
C PHE A 137 8.07 20.50 2.80
N ILE A 138 8.03 19.23 3.22
CA ILE A 138 6.80 18.51 3.57
C ILE A 138 6.76 18.30 5.07
N VAL A 139 5.64 18.60 5.72
CA VAL A 139 5.37 18.20 7.09
C VAL A 139 4.32 17.10 7.14
N LYS A 140 4.55 16.08 7.97
CA LYS A 140 3.65 14.94 8.16
C LYS A 140 3.55 14.58 9.63
N PRO A 141 2.36 14.17 10.14
CA PRO A 141 2.28 13.48 11.44
C PRO A 141 3.07 12.17 11.39
N LEU A 142 3.66 11.74 12.50
CA LEU A 142 4.38 10.45 12.55
C LEU A 142 3.44 9.26 12.38
N MET A 143 2.19 9.39 12.84
CA MET A 143 1.16 8.36 12.69
C MET A 143 0.01 8.90 11.83
N SER A 144 0.06 8.64 10.53
CA SER A 144 -1.01 8.94 9.57
C SER A 144 -0.84 8.04 8.34
N SER A 145 -1.91 7.90 7.56
CA SER A 145 -1.91 7.18 6.29
C SER A 145 -2.62 8.02 5.22
N SER A 146 -2.42 7.69 3.94
CA SER A 146 -3.10 8.32 2.80
C SER A 146 -2.99 9.85 2.78
N GLY A 147 -1.85 10.41 3.18
CA GLY A 147 -1.60 11.86 3.16
C GLY A 147 -2.38 12.69 4.18
N HIS A 148 -3.12 12.08 5.12
CA HIS A 148 -3.84 12.82 6.15
C HIS A 148 -2.88 13.63 7.05
N GLY A 149 -3.14 14.93 7.20
CA GLY A 149 -2.31 15.85 7.97
C GLY A 149 -1.00 16.24 7.30
N GLN A 150 -0.78 15.84 6.05
CA GLN A 150 0.40 16.23 5.28
C GLN A 150 0.17 17.59 4.61
N SER A 151 1.20 18.45 4.66
CA SER A 151 1.22 19.72 3.96
C SER A 151 2.57 19.96 3.31
N LYS A 152 2.56 20.52 2.09
CA LYS A 152 3.72 21.16 1.51
C LYS A 152 3.78 22.60 2.02
N VAL A 153 4.94 23.07 2.41
CA VAL A 153 5.18 24.40 2.94
C VAL A 153 6.18 25.09 2.02
N ASP A 154 5.72 26.14 1.34
CA ASP A 154 6.56 26.87 0.38
C ASP A 154 7.23 28.10 1.01
N GLY A 155 6.73 28.61 2.15
CA GLY A 155 7.29 29.77 2.83
C GLY A 155 6.89 29.86 4.31
N PRO A 156 7.53 30.75 5.08
CA PRO A 156 7.31 30.87 6.52
C PRO A 156 5.88 31.32 6.89
N GLU A 157 5.15 31.97 5.99
CA GLU A 157 3.76 32.39 6.19
C GLU A 157 2.77 31.22 6.30
N GLU A 158 3.15 30.03 5.84
CA GLU A 158 2.33 28.82 5.85
C GLU A 158 2.53 27.96 7.11
N LEU A 159 3.52 28.26 7.95
CA LEU A 159 3.90 27.44 9.10
C LEU A 159 2.77 27.16 10.08
N ASP A 160 2.01 28.20 10.46
CA ASP A 160 0.89 28.06 11.41
C ASP A 160 -0.20 27.13 10.88
N ALA A 161 -0.56 27.29 9.61
CA ALA A 161 -1.57 26.46 8.96
C ALA A 161 -1.10 24.99 8.81
N ALA A 162 0.15 24.79 8.42
CA ALA A 162 0.74 23.46 8.24
C ALA A 162 0.87 22.71 9.57
N TRP A 163 1.30 23.38 10.64
CA TRP A 163 1.35 22.80 11.98
C TRP A 163 -0.02 22.34 12.47
N LYS A 164 -1.03 23.24 12.30
CA LYS A 164 -2.40 22.92 12.67
C LYS A 164 -2.94 21.72 11.91
N CYS A 165 -2.74 21.69 10.60
CA CYS A 165 -3.15 20.58 9.73
C CYS A 165 -2.51 19.25 10.18
N ALA A 166 -1.20 19.26 10.49
CA ALA A 166 -0.48 18.08 10.97
C ALA A 166 -0.98 17.62 12.35
N ALA A 167 -1.28 18.55 13.26
CA ALA A 167 -1.80 18.22 14.59
C ALA A 167 -3.23 17.64 14.53
N GLU A 168 -4.08 18.13 13.62
CA GLU A 168 -5.44 17.63 13.41
C GLU A 168 -5.47 16.28 12.66
N GLY A 169 -4.51 16.03 11.77
CA GLY A 169 -4.38 14.79 11.00
C GLY A 169 -3.67 13.65 11.71
N ALA A 170 -3.11 13.90 12.89
CA ALA A 170 -2.41 12.87 13.67
C ALA A 170 -3.39 11.82 14.24
N ARG A 171 -3.03 10.54 14.10
CA ARG A 171 -3.75 9.42 14.73
C ARG A 171 -3.02 9.00 16.01
N GLY A 172 -3.78 8.77 17.11
CA GLY A 172 -3.24 8.34 18.39
C GLY A 172 -2.70 9.48 19.26
N ASP A 173 -1.97 9.12 20.32
CA ASP A 173 -1.53 10.05 21.36
C ASP A 173 -0.21 10.79 21.03
N ILE A 174 0.43 10.46 19.92
CA ILE A 174 1.74 11.01 19.56
C ILE A 174 1.56 12.27 18.72
N LYS A 175 1.82 13.42 19.33
CA LYS A 175 1.82 14.75 18.68
C LYS A 175 3.20 15.15 18.17
N GLU A 176 3.90 14.25 17.51
CA GLU A 176 5.21 14.53 16.89
C GLU A 176 5.05 14.54 15.38
N VAL A 177 5.67 15.49 14.71
CA VAL A 177 5.69 15.61 13.25
C VAL A 177 7.09 15.37 12.71
N ILE A 178 7.17 14.95 11.46
CA ILE A 178 8.40 14.95 10.67
C ILE A 178 8.34 16.08 9.64
N VAL A 179 9.42 16.86 9.56
CA VAL A 179 9.67 17.88 8.54
C VAL A 179 10.67 17.28 7.58
N GLU A 180 10.28 17.09 6.32
CA GLU A 180 11.12 16.44 5.31
C GLU A 180 11.40 17.39 4.15
N GLN A 181 12.65 17.42 3.70
CA GLN A 181 13.04 18.12 2.49
C GLN A 181 12.10 17.75 1.32
N PHE A 182 11.60 18.74 0.60
CA PHE A 182 10.87 18.48 -0.63
C PHE A 182 11.84 18.01 -1.72
N ILE A 183 11.72 16.73 -2.10
CA ILE A 183 12.53 16.17 -3.17
C ILE A 183 11.95 16.58 -4.51
N LYS A 184 12.75 17.24 -5.34
CA LYS A 184 12.39 17.51 -6.72
C LYS A 184 12.69 16.26 -7.54
N PHE A 185 11.68 15.45 -7.75
CA PHE A 185 11.77 14.21 -8.51
C PHE A 185 11.11 14.35 -9.90
N ASP A 186 11.49 13.49 -10.83
CA ASP A 186 10.89 13.41 -12.15
C ASP A 186 9.67 12.48 -12.16
N TYR A 187 9.73 11.38 -11.37
CA TYR A 187 8.62 10.43 -11.21
C TYR A 187 8.78 9.58 -9.94
N GLU A 188 7.68 8.96 -9.55
CA GLU A 188 7.61 8.00 -8.44
C GLU A 188 7.44 6.59 -8.97
N ILE A 189 8.00 5.62 -8.26
CA ILE A 189 7.74 4.20 -8.50
C ILE A 189 7.38 3.48 -7.19
N THR A 190 6.57 2.43 -7.35
CA THR A 190 6.46 1.34 -6.37
C THR A 190 7.23 0.14 -6.91
N LEU A 191 8.15 -0.39 -6.12
CA LEU A 191 8.86 -1.62 -6.42
C LEU A 191 8.33 -2.72 -5.50
N LEU A 192 7.45 -3.56 -6.02
CA LEU A 192 7.00 -4.75 -5.29
C LEU A 192 8.18 -5.70 -5.13
N THR A 193 8.54 -5.92 -3.88
CA THR A 193 9.68 -6.74 -3.46
C THR A 193 9.14 -7.96 -2.73
N VAL A 194 9.66 -9.13 -3.02
CA VAL A 194 9.22 -10.40 -2.42
C VAL A 194 10.37 -11.05 -1.69
N THR A 195 10.23 -11.19 -0.38
CA THR A 195 11.14 -12.00 0.43
C THR A 195 10.55 -13.38 0.66
N GLN A 196 11.36 -14.42 0.53
CA GLN A 196 10.95 -15.81 0.62
C GLN A 196 11.50 -16.45 1.91
N GLN A 197 10.81 -17.45 2.45
CA GLN A 197 11.34 -18.24 3.56
C GLN A 197 12.63 -18.96 3.16
N ASN A 198 12.67 -19.46 1.94
CA ASN A 198 13.84 -20.13 1.34
C ASN A 198 14.00 -19.63 -0.09
N GLY A 199 15.05 -18.87 -0.34
CA GLY A 199 15.33 -18.31 -1.66
C GLY A 199 15.78 -16.86 -1.64
N PRO A 200 16.15 -16.32 -2.82
CA PRO A 200 16.56 -14.94 -2.93
C PRO A 200 15.36 -13.98 -2.82
N THR A 201 15.66 -12.72 -2.55
CA THR A 201 14.71 -11.62 -2.76
C THR A 201 14.41 -11.49 -4.25
N LEU A 202 13.12 -11.37 -4.60
CA LEU A 202 12.67 -11.18 -5.98
C LEU A 202 11.99 -9.82 -6.12
N PHE A 203 12.01 -9.27 -7.32
CA PHE A 203 11.42 -7.97 -7.64
C PHE A 203 10.47 -8.09 -8.82
N CYS A 204 9.32 -7.43 -8.73
CA CYS A 204 8.45 -7.18 -9.88
C CYS A 204 9.07 -6.09 -10.76
N GLY A 205 8.56 -5.96 -11.99
CA GLY A 205 8.85 -4.78 -12.79
C GLY A 205 8.42 -3.50 -12.04
N PRO A 206 9.14 -2.38 -12.18
CA PRO A 206 8.80 -1.14 -11.50
C PRO A 206 7.40 -0.65 -11.91
N ILE A 207 6.62 -0.19 -10.95
CA ILE A 207 5.26 0.31 -11.17
C ILE A 207 5.29 1.83 -11.08
N GLY A 208 4.95 2.50 -12.19
CA GLY A 208 4.64 3.92 -12.19
C GLY A 208 3.21 4.15 -11.71
N HIS A 209 2.97 5.27 -11.03
CA HIS A 209 1.63 5.57 -10.55
C HIS A 209 1.35 7.08 -10.55
N VAL A 210 0.07 7.42 -10.48
CA VAL A 210 -0.41 8.80 -10.31
C VAL A 210 -1.29 8.85 -9.08
N GLN A 211 -0.98 9.79 -8.20
CA GLN A 211 -1.76 10.13 -7.03
C GLN A 211 -2.44 11.50 -7.20
N LYS A 212 -3.58 11.67 -6.55
CA LYS A 212 -4.24 12.98 -6.44
C LYS A 212 -4.70 13.19 -4.99
N GLY A 213 -4.12 14.18 -4.33
CA GLY A 213 -4.39 14.44 -2.92
C GLY A 213 -3.93 13.31 -1.99
N GLY A 214 -2.87 12.59 -2.34
CA GLY A 214 -2.37 11.43 -1.59
C GLY A 214 -3.10 10.12 -1.89
N ASP A 215 -4.14 10.14 -2.72
CA ASP A 215 -4.88 8.95 -3.12
C ASP A 215 -4.42 8.41 -4.47
N TYR A 216 -4.18 7.11 -4.53
CA TYR A 216 -3.93 6.37 -5.74
C TYR A 216 -5.07 6.53 -6.77
N ARG A 217 -4.73 6.83 -8.02
CA ARG A 217 -5.67 7.03 -9.13
C ARG A 217 -5.46 6.07 -10.29
N GLU A 218 -4.21 5.88 -10.69
CA GLU A 218 -3.81 4.92 -11.71
C GLU A 218 -2.42 4.34 -11.42
N SER A 219 -2.16 3.15 -11.92
CA SER A 219 -0.82 2.59 -11.97
C SER A 219 -0.57 1.90 -13.30
N PHE A 220 0.69 1.74 -13.65
CA PHE A 220 1.11 1.10 -14.90
C PHE A 220 2.46 0.40 -14.75
N GLN A 221 2.63 -0.69 -15.49
CA GLN A 221 3.81 -1.56 -15.36
C GLN A 221 4.18 -2.16 -16.73
N PRO A 222 5.50 -2.23 -17.05
CA PRO A 222 6.58 -1.65 -16.26
C PRO A 222 6.69 -0.14 -16.48
N MET A 223 7.12 0.59 -15.46
CA MET A 223 7.55 1.98 -15.62
C MET A 223 8.86 2.01 -16.39
N PRO A 224 8.95 2.69 -17.54
CA PRO A 224 10.23 2.89 -18.21
C PRO A 224 11.18 3.72 -17.34
N MET A 225 12.38 3.20 -17.06
CA MET A 225 13.35 3.92 -16.24
C MET A 225 14.78 3.52 -16.57
N ASN A 226 15.73 4.33 -16.11
CA ASN A 226 17.16 4.04 -16.25
C ASN A 226 17.50 2.73 -15.50
N PRO A 227 18.18 1.76 -16.14
CA PRO A 227 18.58 0.51 -15.50
C PRO A 227 19.43 0.68 -14.23
N GLU A 228 20.28 1.71 -14.16
CA GLU A 228 21.09 2.00 -12.98
C GLU A 228 20.21 2.45 -11.80
N HIS A 229 19.18 3.27 -12.06
CA HIS A 229 18.22 3.67 -11.03
C HIS A 229 17.37 2.46 -10.56
N LEU A 230 16.98 1.58 -11.46
CA LEU A 230 16.29 0.35 -11.09
C LEU A 230 17.17 -0.55 -10.22
N ALA A 231 18.42 -0.75 -10.57
CA ALA A 231 19.35 -1.54 -9.78
C ALA A 231 19.57 -0.94 -8.38
N GLU A 232 19.67 0.38 -8.27
CA GLU A 232 19.78 1.06 -6.98
C GLU A 232 18.50 0.93 -6.13
N ALA A 233 17.32 1.08 -6.73
CA ALA A 233 16.03 0.85 -6.05
C ALA A 233 15.93 -0.58 -5.53
N GLN A 234 16.33 -1.58 -6.33
CA GLN A 234 16.37 -2.99 -5.91
C GLN A 234 17.35 -3.22 -4.76
N ARG A 235 18.54 -2.63 -4.80
CA ARG A 235 19.53 -2.70 -3.73
C ARG A 235 18.98 -2.12 -2.41
N MET A 236 18.33 -0.96 -2.48
CA MET A 236 17.72 -0.31 -1.30
C MET A 236 16.56 -1.15 -0.75
N ALA A 237 15.69 -1.66 -1.61
CA ALA A 237 14.56 -2.51 -1.22
C ALA A 237 15.04 -3.81 -0.56
N ASP A 238 16.05 -4.47 -1.12
CA ASP A 238 16.64 -5.68 -0.53
C ASP A 238 17.24 -5.40 0.85
N ALA A 239 17.96 -4.29 1.00
CA ALA A 239 18.57 -3.91 2.27
C ALA A 239 17.52 -3.69 3.37
N VAL A 240 16.45 -2.92 3.09
CA VAL A 240 15.44 -2.57 4.10
C VAL A 240 14.57 -3.77 4.46
N THR A 241 14.17 -4.59 3.48
CA THR A 241 13.33 -5.77 3.73
C THR A 241 14.08 -6.85 4.52
N LYS A 242 15.37 -7.05 4.25
CA LYS A 242 16.23 -7.93 5.04
C LYS A 242 16.39 -7.46 6.49
N ALA A 243 16.55 -6.16 6.71
CA ALA A 243 16.66 -5.59 8.07
C ALA A 243 15.36 -5.74 8.88
N LEU A 244 14.21 -5.72 8.20
CA LEU A 244 12.90 -5.89 8.83
C LEU A 244 12.52 -7.36 9.05
N THR A 245 13.15 -8.28 8.33
CA THR A 245 12.98 -9.73 8.40
C THR A 245 11.61 -10.26 7.96
N GLY A 246 11.53 -11.57 7.77
CA GLY A 246 10.30 -12.28 7.42
C GLY A 246 10.11 -12.49 5.92
N ALA A 247 9.05 -13.25 5.58
CA ALA A 247 8.69 -13.60 4.21
C ALA A 247 7.33 -13.01 3.86
N GLY A 248 7.23 -12.35 2.72
CA GLY A 248 6.02 -11.69 2.25
C GLY A 248 6.30 -10.78 1.07
N ILE A 249 5.29 -10.04 0.66
CA ILE A 249 5.44 -8.98 -0.33
C ILE A 249 5.55 -7.62 0.37
N TRP A 250 6.32 -6.74 -0.25
CA TRP A 250 6.57 -5.39 0.25
C TRP A 250 6.36 -4.38 -0.88
N GLY A 251 5.55 -3.37 -0.64
CA GLY A 251 5.44 -2.20 -1.50
C GLY A 251 6.47 -1.17 -1.10
N VAL A 252 7.57 -1.07 -1.84
CA VAL A 252 8.64 -0.10 -1.54
C VAL A 252 8.54 1.07 -2.50
N GLU A 253 8.41 2.28 -1.98
CA GLU A 253 8.21 3.49 -2.77
C GLU A 253 9.49 4.31 -2.87
N PHE A 254 9.75 4.82 -4.07
CA PHE A 254 10.93 5.61 -4.37
C PHE A 254 10.58 6.85 -5.18
N PHE A 255 11.25 7.96 -4.86
CA PHE A 255 11.35 9.11 -5.75
C PHE A 255 12.56 8.95 -6.65
N ILE A 256 12.37 9.19 -7.94
CA ILE A 256 13.42 9.08 -8.95
C ILE A 256 13.71 10.45 -9.53
N SER A 257 14.93 10.91 -9.38
CA SER A 257 15.45 12.11 -10.01
C SER A 257 16.51 11.71 -11.04
N ASN A 258 16.32 12.13 -12.28
CA ASN A 258 17.27 11.83 -13.36
C ASN A 258 18.65 12.46 -13.15
N THR A 259 18.70 13.53 -12.33
CA THR A 259 19.96 14.25 -12.01
C THR A 259 20.55 13.83 -10.68
N ASP A 260 19.72 13.38 -9.75
CA ASP A 260 20.10 13.23 -8.34
C ASP A 260 19.98 11.78 -7.83
N GLY A 261 19.37 10.91 -8.66
CA GLY A 261 19.29 9.47 -8.42
C GLY A 261 18.04 9.03 -7.65
N VAL A 262 18.16 7.96 -6.89
CA VAL A 262 17.06 7.26 -6.24
C VAL A 262 16.97 7.62 -4.76
N TYR A 263 15.78 7.96 -4.29
CA TYR A 263 15.48 8.24 -2.89
C TYR A 263 14.48 7.23 -2.35
N PHE A 264 14.81 6.57 -1.26
CA PHE A 264 13.83 5.79 -0.50
C PHE A 264 12.79 6.71 0.11
N SER A 265 11.52 6.43 -0.13
CA SER A 265 10.39 7.23 0.37
C SER A 265 9.65 6.52 1.50
N GLU A 266 8.99 5.42 1.20
CA GLU A 266 8.15 4.69 2.16
C GLU A 266 8.15 3.19 1.87
N LEU A 267 7.64 2.39 2.80
CA LEU A 267 7.53 0.95 2.65
C LEU A 267 6.27 0.44 3.37
N SER A 268 5.51 -0.41 2.68
CA SER A 268 4.39 -1.18 3.23
C SER A 268 4.73 -2.66 3.25
N PRO A 269 4.58 -3.38 4.39
CA PRO A 269 4.93 -4.79 4.53
C PRO A 269 3.76 -5.71 4.10
N ARG A 270 3.12 -5.39 3.00
CA ARG A 270 1.89 -5.99 2.49
C ARG A 270 1.69 -5.69 1.00
N PRO A 271 0.69 -6.29 0.33
CA PRO A 271 0.28 -5.86 -1.01
C PRO A 271 0.02 -4.36 -1.07
N HIS A 272 0.32 -3.74 -2.19
CA HIS A 272 0.25 -2.30 -2.40
C HIS A 272 -0.87 -1.94 -3.40
N ASP A 273 -1.58 -0.85 -3.16
CA ASP A 273 -2.67 -0.40 -4.06
C ASP A 273 -2.25 -0.31 -5.53
N THR A 274 -1.04 0.20 -5.78
CA THR A 274 -0.50 0.31 -7.14
C THR A 274 -0.25 -1.05 -7.79
N GLY A 275 -0.02 -2.08 -7.00
CA GLY A 275 0.20 -3.46 -7.43
C GLY A 275 -1.05 -4.14 -8.00
N MET A 276 -2.23 -3.53 -7.86
CA MET A 276 -3.45 -4.01 -8.54
C MET A 276 -3.28 -4.09 -10.06
N VAL A 277 -2.35 -3.34 -10.66
CA VAL A 277 -2.00 -3.48 -12.08
C VAL A 277 -1.59 -4.92 -12.44
N THR A 278 -1.02 -5.68 -11.51
CA THR A 278 -0.63 -7.08 -11.74
C THR A 278 -1.81 -8.01 -11.96
N LEU A 279 -3.04 -7.60 -11.59
CA LEU A 279 -4.28 -8.32 -11.90
C LEU A 279 -4.64 -8.26 -13.39
N SER A 280 -4.00 -7.41 -14.17
CA SER A 280 -4.15 -7.37 -15.63
C SER A 280 -3.50 -8.59 -16.33
N GLY A 281 -2.64 -9.32 -15.63
CA GLY A 281 -1.85 -10.39 -16.22
C GLY A 281 -0.61 -9.87 -16.98
N CYS A 282 -0.17 -8.63 -16.70
CA CYS A 282 1.04 -8.07 -17.29
C CYS A 282 2.32 -8.78 -16.83
N GLN A 283 2.27 -9.48 -15.69
CA GLN A 283 3.31 -10.39 -15.23
C GLN A 283 2.74 -11.79 -14.91
N ASN A 284 3.62 -12.78 -14.82
CA ASN A 284 3.22 -14.19 -14.66
C ASN A 284 2.49 -14.51 -13.36
N LEU A 285 2.71 -13.74 -12.29
CA LEU A 285 2.08 -13.91 -10.96
C LEU A 285 1.63 -12.54 -10.46
N SER A 286 0.38 -12.41 -10.04
CA SER A 286 -0.09 -11.18 -9.40
C SER A 286 0.60 -10.96 -8.04
N GLU A 287 0.60 -9.74 -7.54
CA GLU A 287 1.14 -9.44 -6.20
C GLU A 287 0.50 -10.30 -5.11
N PHE A 288 -0.78 -10.61 -5.24
CA PHE A 288 -1.53 -11.44 -4.29
C PHE A 288 -1.11 -12.90 -4.33
N GLU A 289 -0.84 -13.43 -5.52
CA GLU A 289 -0.30 -14.76 -5.70
C GLU A 289 1.13 -14.86 -5.16
N LEU A 290 1.95 -13.84 -5.40
CA LEU A 290 3.31 -13.72 -4.86
C LEU A 290 3.29 -13.68 -3.33
N HIS A 291 2.42 -12.83 -2.75
CA HIS A 291 2.26 -12.73 -1.30
C HIS A 291 1.80 -14.07 -0.69
N CYS A 292 0.79 -14.69 -1.28
CA CYS A 292 0.29 -15.99 -0.83
C CYS A 292 1.39 -17.06 -0.83
N ARG A 293 2.20 -17.14 -1.89
CA ARG A 293 3.32 -18.09 -1.93
C ARG A 293 4.37 -17.80 -0.88
N ALA A 294 4.76 -16.54 -0.72
CA ALA A 294 5.73 -16.14 0.29
C ALA A 294 5.26 -16.46 1.72
N VAL A 295 4.00 -16.16 2.03
CA VAL A 295 3.35 -16.45 3.32
C VAL A 295 3.33 -17.94 3.62
N LEU A 296 3.02 -18.76 2.63
CA LEU A 296 2.92 -20.22 2.78
C LEU A 296 4.26 -20.95 2.62
N GLY A 297 5.36 -20.23 2.39
CA GLY A 297 6.67 -20.84 2.13
C GLY A 297 6.74 -21.62 0.82
N LEU A 298 5.83 -21.33 -0.12
CA LEU A 298 5.82 -21.98 -1.43
C LEU A 298 6.85 -21.34 -2.36
N PRO A 299 7.49 -22.11 -3.26
CA PRO A 299 8.53 -21.60 -4.12
C PRO A 299 8.01 -20.60 -5.15
N ILE A 300 8.81 -19.55 -5.37
CA ILE A 300 8.61 -18.56 -6.43
C ILE A 300 9.85 -18.63 -7.34
N PRO A 301 9.81 -19.38 -8.44
CA PRO A 301 11.00 -19.60 -9.26
C PRO A 301 11.44 -18.35 -10.00
N SER A 302 10.49 -17.53 -10.44
CA SER A 302 10.79 -16.24 -11.11
C SER A 302 9.55 -15.35 -11.19
N ILE A 303 9.79 -14.06 -11.31
CA ILE A 303 8.79 -13.06 -11.69
C ILE A 303 9.13 -12.56 -13.08
N GLN A 304 8.20 -12.69 -14.02
CA GLN A 304 8.41 -12.36 -15.43
C GLN A 304 7.40 -11.31 -15.88
N GLN A 305 7.91 -10.20 -16.42
CA GLN A 305 7.08 -9.24 -17.13
C GLN A 305 6.71 -9.82 -18.49
N LEU A 306 5.44 -9.98 -18.78
CA LEU A 306 4.93 -10.62 -19.99
C LEU A 306 4.37 -9.59 -20.98
N LYS A 307 3.74 -8.54 -20.45
CA LYS A 307 2.99 -7.52 -21.19
C LYS A 307 3.13 -6.17 -20.52
N ILE A 308 2.67 -5.11 -21.16
CA ILE A 308 2.42 -3.85 -20.45
C ILE A 308 1.03 -3.91 -19.80
N GLY A 309 0.89 -3.31 -18.63
CA GLY A 309 -0.38 -3.28 -17.90
C GLY A 309 -0.67 -1.91 -17.31
N THR A 310 -1.94 -1.63 -17.08
CA THR A 310 -2.40 -0.43 -16.39
C THR A 310 -3.63 -0.70 -15.55
N SER A 311 -3.84 0.12 -14.55
CA SER A 311 -5.05 0.11 -13.72
C SER A 311 -5.58 1.52 -13.54
N ALA A 312 -6.90 1.68 -13.42
CA ALA A 312 -7.54 2.94 -13.10
C ALA A 312 -8.68 2.72 -12.10
N VAL A 313 -8.75 3.55 -11.06
CA VAL A 313 -9.73 3.41 -9.99
C VAL A 313 -11.11 3.87 -10.39
N ILE A 314 -12.12 3.22 -9.83
CA ILE A 314 -13.52 3.61 -9.87
C ILE A 314 -13.86 4.29 -8.55
N LEU A 315 -14.21 5.56 -8.60
CA LEU A 315 -14.56 6.36 -7.43
C LEU A 315 -16.08 6.52 -7.33
N SER A 316 -16.59 6.48 -6.11
CA SER A 316 -17.98 6.85 -5.86
C SER A 316 -18.16 8.36 -5.99
N GLU A 317 -19.24 8.75 -6.64
CA GLU A 317 -19.75 10.13 -6.72
C GLU A 317 -20.99 10.31 -5.85
N VAL A 318 -21.41 9.24 -5.13
CA VAL A 318 -22.63 9.22 -4.32
C VAL A 318 -22.34 8.66 -2.91
N GLU A 319 -23.22 9.01 -1.97
CA GLU A 319 -23.32 8.43 -0.64
C GLU A 319 -24.43 7.36 -0.67
N THR A 320 -24.12 6.10 -0.34
CA THR A 320 -25.11 5.05 -0.25
C THR A 320 -24.66 3.88 0.63
N GLU A 321 -25.59 3.27 1.35
CA GLU A 321 -25.42 2.03 2.10
C GLU A 321 -25.70 0.77 1.25
N LYS A 322 -26.11 0.96 0.00
CA LYS A 322 -26.38 -0.13 -0.96
C LYS A 322 -25.79 0.20 -2.33
N PRO A 323 -24.46 0.20 -2.44
CA PRO A 323 -23.81 0.50 -3.71
C PRO A 323 -24.17 -0.54 -4.78
N ASP A 324 -24.59 -0.06 -5.94
CA ASP A 324 -24.75 -0.81 -7.17
C ASP A 324 -23.97 -0.14 -8.29
N TYR A 325 -23.87 -0.78 -9.46
CA TYR A 325 -22.93 -0.35 -10.49
C TYR A 325 -23.58 -0.38 -11.87
N THR A 326 -23.43 0.72 -12.62
CA THR A 326 -23.77 0.78 -14.05
C THR A 326 -22.50 0.87 -14.90
N GLY A 327 -22.60 0.67 -16.21
CA GLY A 327 -21.46 0.73 -17.14
C GLY A 327 -20.55 -0.51 -17.11
N VAL A 328 -20.93 -1.56 -16.38
CA VAL A 328 -20.18 -2.82 -16.27
C VAL A 328 -20.09 -3.55 -17.62
N GLU A 329 -21.18 -3.55 -18.38
CA GLU A 329 -21.27 -4.23 -19.68
C GLU A 329 -20.28 -3.64 -20.69
N GLU A 330 -20.14 -2.32 -20.75
CA GLU A 330 -19.22 -1.62 -21.64
C GLU A 330 -17.77 -1.95 -21.34
N VAL A 331 -17.42 -2.08 -20.05
CA VAL A 331 -16.08 -2.47 -19.63
C VAL A 331 -15.80 -3.93 -19.97
N CYS A 332 -16.79 -4.80 -19.73
CA CYS A 332 -16.65 -6.23 -20.02
C CYS A 332 -16.61 -6.53 -21.52
N ALA A 333 -17.18 -5.66 -22.36
CA ALA A 333 -17.11 -5.77 -23.82
C ALA A 333 -15.75 -5.33 -24.41
N ALA A 334 -14.91 -4.67 -23.62
CA ALA A 334 -13.61 -4.19 -24.09
C ALA A 334 -12.56 -5.32 -24.03
N GLU A 335 -11.83 -5.52 -25.13
CA GLU A 335 -10.74 -6.50 -25.21
C GLU A 335 -9.58 -6.14 -24.26
N ASN A 336 -8.88 -7.17 -23.76
CA ASN A 336 -7.73 -7.06 -22.89
C ASN A 336 -8.01 -6.25 -21.60
N THR A 337 -9.20 -6.39 -21.07
CA THR A 337 -9.71 -5.59 -19.95
C THR A 337 -10.37 -6.48 -18.90
N TYR A 338 -10.11 -6.18 -17.63
CA TYR A 338 -10.79 -6.81 -16.51
C TYR A 338 -11.33 -5.76 -15.55
N LEU A 339 -12.49 -6.05 -14.95
CA LEU A 339 -13.11 -5.25 -13.91
C LEU A 339 -12.97 -5.95 -12.56
N ARG A 340 -12.66 -5.20 -11.52
CA ARG A 340 -12.70 -5.65 -10.13
C ARG A 340 -13.54 -4.70 -9.30
N ILE A 341 -14.72 -5.15 -8.91
CA ILE A 341 -15.56 -4.47 -7.92
C ILE A 341 -15.12 -4.95 -6.54
N PHE A 342 -14.79 -4.02 -5.66
CA PHE A 342 -14.24 -4.35 -4.36
C PHE A 342 -15.25 -5.00 -3.42
N GLY A 343 -16.53 -4.62 -3.54
CA GLY A 343 -17.60 -5.12 -2.68
C GLY A 343 -17.68 -4.41 -1.34
N LYS A 344 -17.20 -3.17 -1.23
CA LYS A 344 -17.37 -2.34 -0.03
C LYS A 344 -18.86 -2.13 0.23
N PRO A 345 -19.37 -2.38 1.46
CA PRO A 345 -20.81 -2.36 1.73
C PRO A 345 -21.41 -0.95 1.74
N VAL A 346 -20.58 0.08 1.86
CA VAL A 346 -21.00 1.49 1.89
C VAL A 346 -20.13 2.27 0.91
N ALA A 347 -20.73 3.18 0.17
CA ALA A 347 -20.04 4.13 -0.69
C ALA A 347 -20.12 5.54 -0.11
N HIS A 348 -19.00 6.28 -0.20
CA HIS A 348 -18.88 7.70 0.10
C HIS A 348 -18.28 8.42 -1.08
N VAL A 349 -18.59 9.68 -1.27
CA VAL A 349 -17.97 10.48 -2.34
C VAL A 349 -16.44 10.41 -2.24
N GLY A 350 -15.80 10.06 -3.35
CA GLY A 350 -14.35 9.88 -3.43
C GLY A 350 -13.83 8.51 -2.96
N ARG A 351 -14.69 7.64 -2.38
CA ARG A 351 -14.25 6.30 -1.98
C ARG A 351 -13.96 5.43 -3.20
N ARG A 352 -12.81 4.72 -3.19
CA ARG A 352 -12.46 3.74 -4.21
C ARG A 352 -13.35 2.51 -4.06
N MET A 353 -14.11 2.19 -5.10
CA MET A 353 -15.12 1.12 -5.08
C MET A 353 -14.79 -0.04 -6.03
N GLY A 354 -13.81 0.18 -6.90
CA GLY A 354 -13.37 -0.80 -7.86
C GLY A 354 -12.15 -0.32 -8.65
N VAL A 355 -11.68 -1.18 -9.53
CA VAL A 355 -10.59 -0.88 -10.47
C VAL A 355 -10.85 -1.56 -11.81
N VAL A 356 -10.55 -0.85 -12.88
CA VAL A 356 -10.38 -1.44 -14.21
C VAL A 356 -8.92 -1.68 -14.43
N VAL A 357 -8.56 -2.85 -14.94
CA VAL A 357 -7.19 -3.17 -15.33
C VAL A 357 -7.15 -3.59 -16.79
N CYS A 358 -6.18 -3.07 -17.52
CA CYS A 358 -5.98 -3.36 -18.93
C CYS A 358 -4.56 -3.83 -19.19
N TYR A 359 -4.36 -4.58 -20.27
CA TYR A 359 -3.02 -4.97 -20.74
C TYR A 359 -2.92 -4.88 -22.26
N ASP A 360 -1.69 -4.84 -22.74
CA ASP A 360 -1.35 -4.91 -24.16
C ASP A 360 0.00 -5.63 -24.33
N GLU A 361 0.37 -5.89 -25.58
CA GLU A 361 1.64 -6.54 -25.89
C GLU A 361 2.84 -5.71 -25.38
N PRO A 362 4.02 -6.32 -25.15
CA PRO A 362 5.17 -5.63 -24.55
C PRO A 362 5.66 -4.39 -25.30
N ASN A 363 5.41 -4.34 -26.61
CA ASN A 363 5.75 -3.21 -27.49
C ASN A 363 4.57 -2.27 -27.76
N GLY A 364 3.46 -2.43 -27.03
CA GLY A 364 2.29 -1.57 -27.14
C GLY A 364 2.55 -0.15 -26.65
N ASP A 365 1.65 0.77 -26.98
CA ASP A 365 1.70 2.15 -26.49
C ASP A 365 1.10 2.23 -25.08
N LEU A 366 1.98 2.35 -24.07
CA LEU A 366 1.59 2.43 -22.67
C LEU A 366 0.70 3.66 -22.39
N ASN A 367 0.93 4.79 -23.02
CA ASN A 367 0.11 5.98 -22.81
C ASN A 367 -1.29 5.81 -23.40
N ALA A 368 -1.40 5.26 -24.59
CA ALA A 368 -2.70 4.92 -25.19
C ALA A 368 -3.46 3.91 -24.33
N LEU A 369 -2.78 2.89 -23.77
CA LEU A 369 -3.36 1.92 -22.87
C LEU A 369 -3.88 2.57 -21.57
N ARG A 370 -3.12 3.49 -20.99
CA ARG A 370 -3.52 4.27 -19.80
C ARG A 370 -4.79 5.08 -20.07
N GLU A 371 -4.85 5.79 -21.20
CA GLU A 371 -6.06 6.57 -21.58
C GLU A 371 -7.27 5.66 -21.81
N LYS A 372 -7.10 4.51 -22.49
CA LYS A 372 -8.14 3.49 -22.63
C LYS A 372 -8.68 3.04 -21.28
N CYS A 373 -7.80 2.68 -20.36
CA CYS A 373 -8.18 2.17 -19.04
C CYS A 373 -8.94 3.21 -18.22
N LYS A 374 -8.46 4.47 -18.19
CA LYS A 374 -9.16 5.59 -17.52
C LYS A 374 -10.53 5.85 -18.14
N GLY A 375 -10.61 5.83 -19.46
CA GLY A 375 -11.88 6.01 -20.19
C GLY A 375 -12.90 4.92 -19.86
N LEU A 376 -12.43 3.67 -19.69
CA LEU A 376 -13.29 2.54 -19.28
C LEU A 376 -13.69 2.65 -17.80
N ALA A 377 -12.77 2.98 -16.91
CA ALA A 377 -13.08 3.18 -15.49
C ALA A 377 -14.12 4.30 -15.28
N ALA A 378 -14.05 5.38 -16.06
CA ALA A 378 -14.98 6.49 -16.00
C ALA A 378 -16.41 6.12 -16.43
N LYS A 379 -16.62 5.02 -17.18
CA LYS A 379 -17.93 4.52 -17.57
C LYS A 379 -18.66 3.82 -16.42
N VAL A 380 -17.91 3.20 -15.51
CA VAL A 380 -18.51 2.56 -14.35
C VAL A 380 -18.93 3.60 -13.34
N LYS A 381 -20.22 3.64 -13.03
CA LYS A 381 -20.77 4.56 -12.03
C LYS A 381 -21.29 3.78 -10.85
N VAL A 382 -20.97 4.26 -9.66
CA VAL A 382 -21.59 3.80 -8.43
C VAL A 382 -22.94 4.51 -8.30
N VAL A 383 -23.98 3.73 -8.08
CA VAL A 383 -25.35 4.22 -7.92
C VAL A 383 -25.97 3.65 -6.65
N ASP A 384 -27.10 4.24 -6.21
CA ASP A 384 -27.87 3.66 -5.10
C ASP A 384 -28.72 2.51 -5.58
N GLY A 385 -28.49 1.31 -5.07
CA GLY A 385 -29.24 0.10 -5.38
C GLY A 385 -30.71 0.06 -4.88
N ASN A 386 -31.19 1.16 -4.28
CA ASN A 386 -32.61 1.33 -3.93
C ASN A 386 -33.42 2.05 -5.04
N ASN A 387 -32.78 2.52 -6.11
CA ASN A 387 -33.41 3.27 -7.21
C ASN A 387 -33.67 2.40 -8.43
#